data_0e9b4011774d82b65c327ecb37f168a8
#
_entry.id   0e9b4011774d82b65c327ecb37f168a8
#
_cell.length_a   1.000
_cell.length_b   1.000
_cell.length_c   1.000
_cell.angle_alpha   90.00
_cell.angle_beta   90.00
_cell.angle_gamma   90.00
#
_symmetry.space_group_name_H-M   'P 1'
#
loop_
_entity.id
_entity.type
_entity.pdbx_description
1 polymer ?
#
loop_
_entity_poly.entity_id
_entity_poly.type
_entity_poly.pdbx_seq_one_letter_code
_entity_poly.pdbx_strand_id
1 'polypeptide(L)'
;MENPRLTFATPTVIVGDKSLVSLIAHELAHSWSGNLVTFATDKDAWLNEGTTTYVQSRITESLYGRDMAAIEEVIDRNELKDEFKELDPKLQRLSLKPGDLADPDNSSSATVYTKGAWFLQFLEQRYGRAVFDPWLKGYFDHFAFQSITTAQFRDYLKANLVDKHPNVVTMAEVDAWLYDAGIPNGAPVVESGKFSTVNAARIAWQGSNNLPNPIVTDAWTTQEWVHFLEGMPETLKPEQLAQLDAAYKFTGTPNGEIAMRWYPLAERSGYAAARAEMGKFVERVGRRKLIMPVYKALVATPDGLAFAEQAFGRAKPGYHPITTGSVEGVIADAKDKAASTAVPFQPTDSAPGKPQSMEVPQELHPVDPAPQTPPES
;
A
#
# COMPACT_ATOMS: atom_id res chain seq x y z
N MET A 1 8.69 2.12 16.93
CA MET A 1 9.48 3.31 17.33
C MET A 1 10.77 2.83 17.96
N GLU A 2 11.84 3.10 17.29
CA GLU A 2 13.18 2.56 17.44
C GLU A 2 14.01 3.23 18.56
N ASN A 3 13.38 3.55 19.68
CA ASN A 3 14.11 4.15 20.77
C ASN A 3 15.30 3.27 21.19
N PRO A 4 16.53 3.82 21.32
CA PRO A 4 17.70 3.05 21.69
C PRO A 4 17.49 2.26 22.98
N ARG A 5 17.68 0.93 22.90
CA ARG A 5 17.51 -0.01 24.02
C ARG A 5 16.09 -0.22 24.54
N LEU A 6 15.09 0.50 24.03
CA LEU A 6 13.70 0.37 24.49
C LEU A 6 12.72 0.65 23.35
N THR A 7 12.39 -0.37 22.59
CA THR A 7 11.39 -0.30 21.51
C THR A 7 10.01 0.03 22.07
N PHE A 8 9.33 1.01 21.49
CA PHE A 8 7.93 1.30 21.77
C PHE A 8 7.05 0.66 20.70
N ALA A 9 6.28 -0.34 21.07
CA ALA A 9 5.36 -1.04 20.19
C ALA A 9 3.91 -0.72 20.55
N THR A 10 3.04 -0.62 19.54
CA THR A 10 1.60 -0.44 19.80
C THR A 10 1.00 -1.75 20.31
N PRO A 11 -0.05 -1.71 21.17
CA PRO A 11 -0.70 -2.91 21.69
C PRO A 11 -1.21 -3.85 20.57
N THR A 12 -1.47 -3.33 19.36
CA THR A 12 -1.91 -4.11 18.21
C THR A 12 -0.88 -5.09 17.67
N VAL A 13 0.38 -5.02 18.12
CA VAL A 13 1.44 -5.99 17.81
C VAL A 13 1.32 -7.26 18.63
N ILE A 14 0.69 -7.15 19.81
CA ILE A 14 0.53 -8.27 20.77
C ILE A 14 -0.83 -8.93 20.50
N VAL A 15 -0.88 -9.82 19.52
CA VAL A 15 -2.13 -10.49 19.08
C VAL A 15 -2.31 -11.89 19.67
N GLY A 16 -1.39 -12.35 20.53
CA GLY A 16 -1.44 -13.67 21.17
C GLY A 16 -0.69 -14.77 20.42
N ASP A 17 -0.13 -14.46 19.27
CA ASP A 17 0.74 -15.34 18.49
C ASP A 17 2.02 -14.62 18.06
N LYS A 18 2.86 -15.25 17.22
CA LYS A 18 4.11 -14.66 16.70
C LYS A 18 3.97 -14.04 15.32
N SER A 19 2.75 -13.80 14.86
CA SER A 19 2.47 -13.34 13.50
C SER A 19 3.09 -11.98 13.14
N LEU A 20 3.33 -11.12 14.13
CA LEU A 20 3.92 -9.79 13.95
C LEU A 20 5.33 -9.69 14.54
N VAL A 21 6.03 -10.82 14.69
CA VAL A 21 7.40 -10.83 15.22
C VAL A 21 8.40 -10.11 14.32
N SER A 22 8.13 -10.02 13.04
CA SER A 22 8.95 -9.26 12.09
C SER A 22 9.03 -7.78 12.44
N LEU A 23 7.97 -7.18 13.03
CA LEU A 23 8.06 -5.83 13.56
C LEU A 23 9.12 -5.71 14.68
N ILE A 24 9.24 -6.72 15.54
CA ILE A 24 10.27 -6.72 16.58
C ILE A 24 11.68 -6.82 15.95
N ALA A 25 11.82 -7.60 14.87
CA ALA A 25 13.06 -7.66 14.10
C ALA A 25 13.37 -6.32 13.43
N HIS A 26 12.35 -5.61 12.92
CA HIS A 26 12.47 -4.27 12.35
C HIS A 26 13.00 -3.27 13.37
N GLU A 27 12.33 -3.15 14.51
CA GLU A 27 12.74 -2.22 15.56
C GLU A 27 14.13 -2.54 16.14
N LEU A 28 14.52 -3.82 16.17
CA LEU A 28 15.88 -4.23 16.55
C LEU A 28 16.91 -3.82 15.49
N ALA A 29 16.58 -3.96 14.21
CA ALA A 29 17.46 -3.61 13.09
C ALA A 29 17.76 -2.11 13.03
N HIS A 30 16.87 -1.27 13.53
CA HIS A 30 17.13 0.15 13.72
C HIS A 30 18.33 0.47 14.63
N SER A 31 18.84 -0.50 15.40
CA SER A 31 20.10 -0.32 16.13
C SER A 31 21.27 0.05 15.21
N TRP A 32 21.21 -0.37 13.94
CA TRP A 32 22.20 0.00 12.91
C TRP A 32 21.67 1.11 12.00
N SER A 33 20.55 0.89 11.34
CA SER A 33 19.95 1.86 10.43
C SER A 33 18.90 2.68 11.16
N GLY A 34 19.22 3.91 11.49
CA GLY A 34 18.42 4.82 12.31
C GLY A 34 19.21 5.33 13.52
N ASN A 35 19.68 4.43 14.38
CA ASN A 35 20.39 4.83 15.59
C ASN A 35 21.90 4.99 15.40
N LEU A 36 22.58 4.06 14.69
CA LEU A 36 24.02 4.16 14.42
C LEU A 36 24.30 5.08 13.23
N VAL A 37 23.57 4.89 12.13
CA VAL A 37 23.62 5.74 10.94
C VAL A 37 22.18 6.21 10.68
N THR A 38 21.96 7.52 10.66
CA THR A 38 20.63 8.10 10.44
C THR A 38 20.56 8.91 9.16
N PHE A 39 19.38 9.21 8.67
CA PHE A 39 19.19 10.10 7.53
C PHE A 39 19.39 11.58 7.94
N ALA A 40 19.85 12.39 7.00
CA ALA A 40 20.10 13.82 7.26
C ALA A 40 18.84 14.67 7.11
N THR A 41 17.91 14.26 6.23
CA THR A 41 16.66 15.00 5.98
C THR A 41 15.52 14.02 5.67
N ASP A 42 14.27 14.44 5.86
CA ASP A 42 13.08 13.63 5.60
C ASP A 42 13.02 13.05 4.17
N LYS A 43 13.72 13.68 3.23
CA LYS A 43 13.85 13.20 1.84
C LYS A 43 14.70 11.94 1.71
N ASP A 44 15.47 11.65 2.73
CA ASP A 44 16.41 10.53 2.79
C ASP A 44 15.89 9.41 3.71
N ALA A 45 14.62 9.48 4.15
CA ALA A 45 14.01 8.57 5.14
C ALA A 45 14.16 7.07 4.78
N TRP A 46 14.24 6.73 3.49
CA TRP A 46 14.47 5.37 3.03
C TRP A 46 15.80 4.77 3.53
N LEU A 47 16.80 5.62 3.82
CA LEU A 47 18.08 5.16 4.39
C LEU A 47 17.87 4.49 5.75
N ASN A 48 16.95 5.00 6.57
CA ASN A 48 16.54 4.33 7.80
C ASN A 48 15.61 3.16 7.49
N GLU A 49 14.41 3.44 7.02
CA GLU A 49 13.31 2.47 6.95
C GLU A 49 13.56 1.37 5.93
N GLY A 50 14.04 1.71 4.74
CA GLY A 50 14.31 0.73 3.70
C GLY A 50 15.46 -0.20 4.07
N THR A 51 16.53 0.34 4.66
CA THR A 51 17.66 -0.48 5.12
C THR A 51 17.24 -1.37 6.29
N THR A 52 16.46 -0.83 7.21
CA THR A 52 15.91 -1.59 8.35
C THR A 52 14.98 -2.71 7.88
N THR A 53 14.08 -2.45 6.93
CA THR A 53 13.19 -3.46 6.35
C THR A 53 13.98 -4.56 5.64
N TYR A 54 15.07 -4.21 4.94
CA TYR A 54 15.97 -5.20 4.38
C TYR A 54 16.62 -6.09 5.46
N VAL A 55 17.13 -5.49 6.54
CA VAL A 55 17.76 -6.25 7.66
C VAL A 55 16.69 -7.06 8.41
N GLN A 56 15.48 -6.55 8.60
CA GLN A 56 14.33 -7.31 9.13
C GLN A 56 14.10 -8.60 8.34
N SER A 57 14.06 -8.52 7.00
CA SER A 57 13.89 -9.69 6.13
C SER A 57 15.04 -10.70 6.33
N ARG A 58 16.29 -10.23 6.45
CA ARG A 58 17.46 -11.09 6.73
C ARG A 58 17.40 -11.76 8.11
N ILE A 59 16.89 -11.06 9.14
CA ILE A 59 16.66 -11.63 10.48
C ILE A 59 15.54 -12.68 10.41
N THR A 60 14.41 -12.36 9.75
CA THR A 60 13.29 -13.29 9.56
C THR A 60 13.75 -14.55 8.82
N GLU A 61 14.53 -14.41 7.75
CA GLU A 61 15.11 -15.54 7.03
C GLU A 61 15.99 -16.41 7.91
N SER A 62 16.85 -15.79 8.73
CA SER A 62 17.76 -16.52 9.61
C SER A 62 17.05 -17.30 10.72
N LEU A 63 15.96 -16.80 11.24
CA LEU A 63 15.22 -17.40 12.36
C LEU A 63 14.10 -18.35 11.92
N TYR A 64 13.41 -18.03 10.81
CA TYR A 64 12.18 -18.72 10.39
C TYR A 64 12.27 -19.32 8.98
N GLY A 65 13.41 -19.13 8.30
CA GLY A 65 13.65 -19.64 6.96
C GLY A 65 13.22 -18.68 5.84
N ARG A 66 13.74 -18.97 4.63
CA ARG A 66 13.52 -18.10 3.44
C ARG A 66 12.05 -17.97 3.07
N ASP A 67 11.24 -19.05 3.21
CA ASP A 67 9.83 -19.02 2.84
C ASP A 67 9.05 -18.02 3.68
N MET A 68 9.36 -17.88 4.98
CA MET A 68 8.69 -16.92 5.84
C MET A 68 9.06 -15.48 5.48
N ALA A 69 10.33 -15.20 5.22
CA ALA A 69 10.75 -13.88 4.73
C ALA A 69 10.13 -13.56 3.35
N ALA A 70 10.07 -14.54 2.45
CA ALA A 70 9.47 -14.38 1.14
C ALA A 70 7.96 -14.04 1.21
N ILE A 71 7.23 -14.62 2.15
CA ILE A 71 5.81 -14.31 2.37
C ILE A 71 5.63 -12.83 2.70
N GLU A 72 6.41 -12.31 3.66
CA GLU A 72 6.33 -10.91 4.05
C GLU A 72 6.71 -9.99 2.89
N GLU A 73 7.83 -10.28 2.20
CA GLU A 73 8.26 -9.51 1.03
C GLU A 73 7.20 -9.46 -0.09
N VAL A 74 6.47 -10.54 -0.34
CA VAL A 74 5.39 -10.55 -1.35
C VAL A 74 4.22 -9.67 -0.92
N ILE A 75 3.80 -9.74 0.35
CA ILE A 75 2.73 -8.90 0.88
C ILE A 75 3.12 -7.42 0.77
N ASP A 76 4.30 -7.04 1.27
CA ASP A 76 4.77 -5.67 1.25
C ASP A 76 4.88 -5.11 -0.18
N ARG A 77 5.36 -5.93 -1.13
CA ARG A 77 5.46 -5.52 -2.55
C ARG A 77 4.10 -5.38 -3.22
N ASN A 78 3.10 -6.15 -2.82
CA ASN A 78 1.74 -5.99 -3.32
C ASN A 78 1.11 -4.71 -2.74
N GLU A 79 1.26 -4.45 -1.44
CA GLU A 79 0.84 -3.18 -0.82
C GLU A 79 1.48 -1.98 -1.52
N LEU A 80 2.79 -2.02 -1.81
CA LEU A 80 3.49 -0.96 -2.54
C LEU A 80 2.94 -0.75 -3.95
N LYS A 81 2.70 -1.83 -4.70
CA LYS A 81 2.14 -1.74 -6.06
C LYS A 81 0.74 -1.14 -6.06
N ASP A 82 -0.06 -1.45 -5.04
CA ASP A 82 -1.40 -0.89 -4.90
C ASP A 82 -1.35 0.60 -4.51
N GLU A 83 -0.46 0.98 -3.60
CA GLU A 83 -0.22 2.39 -3.26
C GLU A 83 0.22 3.19 -4.48
N PHE A 84 1.08 2.64 -5.34
CA PHE A 84 1.59 3.32 -6.53
C PHE A 84 0.52 3.64 -7.58
N LYS A 85 -0.65 3.01 -7.54
CA LYS A 85 -1.77 3.33 -8.45
C LYS A 85 -2.39 4.69 -8.14
N GLU A 86 -2.31 5.13 -6.88
CA GLU A 86 -2.92 6.37 -6.39
C GLU A 86 -1.88 7.45 -6.03
N LEU A 87 -0.64 7.04 -5.73
CA LEU A 87 0.42 7.93 -5.25
C LEU A 87 1.02 8.76 -6.39
N ASP A 88 1.15 10.08 -6.18
CA ASP A 88 1.84 10.98 -7.12
C ASP A 88 3.23 10.39 -7.49
N PRO A 89 3.56 10.28 -8.79
CA PRO A 89 4.84 9.72 -9.23
C PRO A 89 6.07 10.37 -8.59
N LYS A 90 6.02 11.65 -8.20
CA LYS A 90 7.13 12.30 -7.49
C LYS A 90 7.42 11.67 -6.13
N LEU A 91 6.38 11.14 -5.43
CA LEU A 91 6.49 10.50 -4.12
C LEU A 91 6.85 9.00 -4.22
N GLN A 92 6.87 8.43 -5.42
CA GLN A 92 7.31 7.06 -5.66
C GLN A 92 8.84 6.91 -5.75
N ARG A 93 9.60 7.97 -5.54
CA ARG A 93 11.06 8.01 -5.55
C ARG A 93 11.62 7.75 -4.15
N LEU A 94 12.79 7.11 -4.08
CA LEU A 94 13.49 6.96 -2.79
C LEU A 94 14.12 8.29 -2.34
N SER A 95 14.70 9.04 -3.27
CA SER A 95 15.24 10.38 -3.01
C SER A 95 14.27 11.44 -3.52
N LEU A 96 13.67 12.17 -2.60
CA LEU A 96 12.72 13.23 -2.90
C LEU A 96 13.45 14.55 -3.17
N LYS A 97 12.81 15.42 -3.97
CA LYS A 97 13.31 16.77 -4.24
C LYS A 97 12.77 17.75 -3.20
N PRO A 98 13.43 18.92 -3.01
CA PRO A 98 12.87 19.99 -2.19
C PRO A 98 11.46 20.36 -2.66
N GLY A 99 10.47 20.32 -1.74
CA GLY A 99 9.09 20.66 -2.01
C GLY A 99 8.21 19.49 -2.54
N ASP A 100 8.75 18.28 -2.70
CA ASP A 100 7.95 17.10 -3.05
C ASP A 100 7.03 16.69 -1.90
N LEU A 101 7.50 16.78 -0.64
CA LEU A 101 6.69 16.59 0.56
C LEU A 101 6.06 17.93 0.97
N ALA A 102 4.74 17.96 1.00
CA ALA A 102 3.99 19.10 1.56
C ALA A 102 4.05 19.12 3.10
N ASP A 103 4.16 17.95 3.71
CA ASP A 103 4.22 17.73 5.15
C ASP A 103 5.23 16.63 5.46
N PRO A 104 6.27 16.92 6.28
CA PRO A 104 7.27 15.92 6.71
C PRO A 104 6.66 14.69 7.38
N ASP A 105 5.55 14.83 8.10
CA ASP A 105 4.86 13.74 8.78
C ASP A 105 4.29 12.70 7.78
N ASN A 106 4.20 13.04 6.50
CA ASN A 106 3.80 12.13 5.42
C ASN A 106 4.99 11.43 4.74
N SER A 107 6.21 11.52 5.28
CA SER A 107 7.40 10.84 4.77
C SER A 107 7.34 9.31 4.90
N SER A 108 6.49 8.79 5.77
CA SER A 108 6.30 7.34 6.00
C SER A 108 5.30 6.75 4.99
N SER A 109 5.80 6.28 3.85
CA SER A 109 5.01 5.58 2.82
C SER A 109 5.63 4.21 2.54
N ALA A 110 4.90 3.28 1.92
CA ALA A 110 5.46 2.00 1.49
C ALA A 110 6.68 2.18 0.56
N THR A 111 6.81 3.34 -0.10
CA THR A 111 7.99 3.69 -0.91
C THR A 111 9.27 3.63 -0.09
N VAL A 112 9.34 4.30 1.06
CA VAL A 112 10.60 4.35 1.84
C VAL A 112 10.95 3.00 2.45
N TYR A 113 9.96 2.23 2.89
CA TYR A 113 10.14 0.89 3.48
C TYR A 113 10.43 -0.15 2.40
N THR A 114 9.44 -0.44 1.58
CA THR A 114 9.44 -1.59 0.68
C THR A 114 10.31 -1.36 -0.56
N LYS A 115 10.21 -0.21 -1.23
CA LYS A 115 11.08 0.08 -2.39
C LYS A 115 12.54 0.19 -1.96
N GLY A 116 12.81 0.80 -0.79
CA GLY A 116 14.16 0.88 -0.21
C GLY A 116 14.77 -0.49 0.06
N ALA A 117 14.02 -1.38 0.73
CA ALA A 117 14.45 -2.76 0.97
C ALA A 117 14.64 -3.52 -0.35
N TRP A 118 13.75 -3.35 -1.30
CA TRP A 118 13.82 -4.01 -2.61
C TRP A 118 15.05 -3.58 -3.41
N PHE A 119 15.46 -2.32 -3.30
CA PHE A 119 16.71 -1.84 -3.88
C PHE A 119 17.94 -2.54 -3.26
N LEU A 120 17.98 -2.71 -1.94
CA LEU A 120 19.08 -3.41 -1.30
C LEU A 120 19.08 -4.91 -1.64
N GLN A 121 17.91 -5.53 -1.77
CA GLN A 121 17.78 -6.91 -2.26
C GLN A 121 18.24 -7.05 -3.73
N PHE A 122 17.99 -6.04 -4.57
CA PHE A 122 18.53 -5.98 -5.93
C PHE A 122 20.07 -6.00 -5.90
N LEU A 123 20.67 -5.17 -5.06
CA LEU A 123 22.14 -5.17 -4.91
C LEU A 123 22.67 -6.51 -4.38
N GLU A 124 22.04 -7.06 -3.32
CA GLU A 124 22.41 -8.37 -2.78
C GLU A 124 22.35 -9.48 -3.85
N GLN A 125 21.26 -9.53 -4.62
CA GLN A 125 21.10 -10.53 -5.67
C GLN A 125 22.14 -10.42 -6.77
N ARG A 126 22.52 -9.20 -7.16
CA ARG A 126 23.46 -8.93 -8.24
C ARG A 126 24.91 -9.21 -7.82
N TYR A 127 25.29 -8.88 -6.61
CA TYR A 127 26.66 -9.06 -6.10
C TYR A 127 26.86 -10.37 -5.34
N GLY A 128 25.80 -10.98 -4.84
CA GLY A 128 25.83 -12.09 -3.91
C GLY A 128 26.25 -11.68 -2.49
N ARG A 129 25.80 -12.43 -1.50
CA ARG A 129 26.03 -12.12 -0.06
C ARG A 129 27.50 -12.05 0.30
N ALA A 130 28.35 -12.87 -0.34
CA ALA A 130 29.80 -12.86 -0.05
C ALA A 130 30.46 -11.51 -0.34
N VAL A 131 29.92 -10.71 -1.28
CA VAL A 131 30.40 -9.38 -1.62
C VAL A 131 29.58 -8.30 -0.92
N PHE A 132 28.27 -8.46 -0.92
CA PHE A 132 27.34 -7.45 -0.43
C PHE A 132 27.41 -7.28 1.11
N ASP A 133 27.45 -8.38 1.89
CA ASP A 133 27.43 -8.30 3.35
C ASP A 133 28.67 -7.58 3.93
N PRO A 134 29.93 -7.84 3.47
CA PRO A 134 31.08 -7.04 3.88
C PRO A 134 30.96 -5.56 3.49
N TRP A 135 30.39 -5.24 2.33
CA TRP A 135 30.16 -3.87 1.91
C TRP A 135 29.14 -3.17 2.83
N LEU A 136 28.00 -3.81 3.12
CA LEU A 136 26.99 -3.25 4.00
C LEU A 136 27.53 -3.02 5.42
N LYS A 137 28.31 -3.97 5.93
CA LYS A 137 29.00 -3.77 7.22
C LYS A 137 29.93 -2.56 7.15
N GLY A 138 30.74 -2.46 6.09
CA GLY A 138 31.64 -1.31 5.88
C GLY A 138 30.90 0.03 5.77
N TYR A 139 29.68 0.05 5.22
CA TYR A 139 28.83 1.23 5.21
C TYR A 139 28.48 1.68 6.62
N PHE A 140 28.03 0.79 7.49
CA PHE A 140 27.72 1.14 8.88
C PHE A 140 28.97 1.55 9.67
N ASP A 141 30.10 0.88 9.45
CA ASP A 141 31.35 1.24 10.12
C ASP A 141 31.85 2.64 9.68
N HIS A 142 31.70 2.97 8.38
CA HIS A 142 32.16 4.24 7.80
C HIS A 142 31.34 5.44 8.27
N PHE A 143 30.03 5.29 8.34
CA PHE A 143 29.11 6.36 8.70
C PHE A 143 28.63 6.30 10.17
N ALA A 144 29.26 5.50 10.99
CA ALA A 144 28.88 5.36 12.40
C ALA A 144 28.75 6.71 13.09
N PHE A 145 27.60 6.93 13.76
CA PHE A 145 27.24 8.17 14.48
C PHE A 145 27.12 9.42 13.58
N GLN A 146 26.84 9.22 12.29
CA GLN A 146 26.64 10.33 11.35
C GLN A 146 25.20 10.32 10.82
N SER A 147 24.76 11.52 10.43
CA SER A 147 23.55 11.73 9.62
C SER A 147 23.97 11.92 8.17
N ILE A 148 23.40 11.13 7.26
CA ILE A 148 23.82 11.11 5.85
C ILE A 148 22.66 11.33 4.89
N THR A 149 22.98 11.81 3.70
CA THR A 149 22.05 11.98 2.60
C THR A 149 22.11 10.79 1.63
N THR A 150 21.07 10.66 0.81
CA THR A 150 21.05 9.71 -0.33
C THR A 150 22.25 9.92 -1.26
N ALA A 151 22.70 11.15 -1.47
CA ALA A 151 23.89 11.45 -2.28
C ALA A 151 25.16 10.84 -1.69
N GLN A 152 25.38 10.99 -0.37
CA GLN A 152 26.53 10.39 0.31
C GLN A 152 26.47 8.85 0.29
N PHE A 153 25.30 8.26 0.48
CA PHE A 153 25.10 6.83 0.29
C PHE A 153 25.48 6.39 -1.12
N ARG A 154 24.98 7.08 -2.14
CA ARG A 154 25.25 6.80 -3.55
C ARG A 154 26.74 6.87 -3.90
N ASP A 155 27.45 7.89 -3.39
CA ASP A 155 28.87 8.06 -3.61
C ASP A 155 29.68 6.93 -2.92
N TYR A 156 29.29 6.56 -1.70
CA TYR A 156 29.89 5.42 -1.00
C TYR A 156 29.65 4.10 -1.73
N LEU A 157 28.40 3.86 -2.19
CA LEU A 157 28.02 2.70 -2.99
C LEU A 157 28.87 2.61 -4.26
N LYS A 158 28.99 3.74 -4.98
CA LYS A 158 29.82 3.82 -6.19
C LYS A 158 31.27 3.43 -5.91
N ALA A 159 31.91 4.11 -4.99
CA ALA A 159 33.33 3.94 -4.72
C ALA A 159 33.69 2.58 -4.11
N ASN A 160 32.81 2.00 -3.26
CA ASN A 160 33.10 0.84 -2.46
C ASN A 160 32.46 -0.46 -2.94
N LEU A 161 31.51 -0.41 -3.87
CA LEU A 161 30.87 -1.59 -4.44
C LEU A 161 30.92 -1.58 -5.97
N VAL A 162 30.36 -0.57 -6.63
CA VAL A 162 30.19 -0.55 -8.10
C VAL A 162 31.55 -0.49 -8.81
N ASP A 163 32.41 0.46 -8.43
CA ASP A 163 33.73 0.62 -9.07
C ASP A 163 34.68 -0.56 -8.76
N LYS A 164 34.48 -1.25 -7.64
CA LYS A 164 35.27 -2.43 -7.26
C LYS A 164 34.84 -3.71 -7.97
N HIS A 165 33.62 -3.75 -8.47
CA HIS A 165 33.03 -4.89 -9.18
C HIS A 165 32.39 -4.43 -10.50
N PRO A 166 33.18 -4.02 -11.50
CA PRO A 166 32.67 -3.48 -12.74
C PRO A 166 31.82 -4.53 -13.49
N ASN A 167 30.80 -4.03 -14.23
CA ASN A 167 29.88 -4.83 -15.04
C ASN A 167 28.85 -5.69 -14.26
N VAL A 168 28.74 -5.56 -12.93
CA VAL A 168 27.70 -6.24 -12.14
C VAL A 168 26.45 -5.37 -12.06
N VAL A 169 26.61 -4.12 -11.61
CA VAL A 169 25.57 -3.10 -11.57
C VAL A 169 26.13 -1.80 -12.13
N THR A 170 25.32 -1.07 -12.90
CA THR A 170 25.68 0.24 -13.41
C THR A 170 25.12 1.35 -12.52
N MET A 171 25.77 2.52 -12.53
CA MET A 171 25.21 3.69 -11.82
C MET A 171 23.88 4.15 -12.38
N ALA A 172 23.59 3.88 -13.67
CA ALA A 172 22.26 4.15 -14.23
C ALA A 172 21.15 3.27 -13.60
N GLU A 173 21.45 2.00 -13.30
CA GLU A 173 20.52 1.13 -12.57
C GLU A 173 20.33 1.63 -11.12
N VAL A 174 21.40 2.05 -10.44
CA VAL A 174 21.34 2.66 -9.10
C VAL A 174 20.47 3.91 -9.13
N ASP A 175 20.70 4.81 -10.10
CA ASP A 175 19.99 6.07 -10.23
C ASP A 175 18.50 5.85 -10.55
N ALA A 176 18.16 4.82 -11.32
CA ALA A 176 16.76 4.43 -11.56
C ALA A 176 16.04 4.02 -10.27
N TRP A 177 16.70 3.27 -9.38
CA TRP A 177 16.13 2.95 -8.06
C TRP A 177 15.92 4.18 -7.18
N LEU A 178 16.88 5.09 -7.15
CA LEU A 178 16.89 6.25 -6.25
C LEU A 178 15.95 7.37 -6.72
N TYR A 179 15.93 7.65 -8.03
CA TYR A 179 15.37 8.90 -8.57
C TYR A 179 14.19 8.72 -9.50
N ASP A 180 13.92 7.51 -10.01
CA ASP A 180 12.77 7.27 -10.90
C ASP A 180 11.53 6.85 -10.11
N ALA A 181 10.37 7.22 -10.65
CA ALA A 181 9.08 6.75 -10.16
C ALA A 181 8.87 5.26 -10.50
N GLY A 182 8.03 4.59 -9.72
CA GLY A 182 7.72 3.19 -9.94
C GLY A 182 8.84 2.24 -9.51
N ILE A 183 8.79 1.02 -10.01
CA ILE A 183 9.79 -0.03 -9.79
C ILE A 183 10.60 -0.22 -11.06
N PRO A 184 11.95 -0.12 -11.00
CA PRO A 184 12.80 -0.30 -12.16
C PRO A 184 12.66 -1.68 -12.80
N ASN A 185 12.88 -1.75 -14.12
CA ASN A 185 12.95 -3.01 -14.83
C ASN A 185 14.09 -3.88 -14.29
N GLY A 186 13.88 -5.18 -14.20
CA GLY A 186 14.87 -6.12 -13.65
C GLY A 186 14.91 -6.18 -12.12
N ALA A 187 13.94 -5.55 -11.44
CA ALA A 187 13.78 -5.72 -10.00
C ALA A 187 13.60 -7.21 -9.63
N PRO A 188 14.23 -7.70 -8.54
CA PRO A 188 14.10 -9.08 -8.11
C PRO A 188 12.65 -9.50 -7.91
N VAL A 189 12.26 -10.65 -8.45
CA VAL A 189 10.97 -11.27 -8.16
C VAL A 189 11.14 -12.21 -6.97
N VAL A 190 10.17 -12.18 -6.06
CA VAL A 190 10.09 -13.11 -4.94
C VAL A 190 8.78 -13.86 -5.04
N GLU A 191 8.84 -15.16 -4.90
CA GLU A 191 7.69 -16.07 -4.89
C GLU A 191 7.73 -16.90 -3.61
N SER A 192 6.56 -17.26 -3.10
CA SER A 192 6.41 -18.17 -1.98
C SER A 192 5.61 -19.41 -2.41
N GLY A 193 6.16 -20.60 -2.21
CA GLY A 193 5.47 -21.85 -2.44
C GLY A 193 4.20 -21.99 -1.60
N LYS A 194 4.19 -21.42 -0.40
CA LYS A 194 3.02 -21.38 0.47
C LYS A 194 1.87 -20.58 -0.15
N PHE A 195 2.16 -19.46 -0.81
CA PHE A 195 1.13 -18.67 -1.49
C PHE A 195 0.51 -19.38 -2.69
N SER A 196 1.26 -20.23 -3.37
CA SER A 196 0.71 -21.09 -4.42
C SER A 196 -0.37 -22.04 -3.85
N THR A 197 -0.12 -22.61 -2.66
CA THR A 197 -1.10 -23.45 -1.95
C THR A 197 -2.34 -22.67 -1.53
N VAL A 198 -2.15 -21.46 -0.97
CA VAL A 198 -3.26 -20.57 -0.59
C VAL A 198 -4.09 -20.16 -1.80
N ASN A 199 -3.45 -19.81 -2.91
CA ASN A 199 -4.12 -19.46 -4.16
C ASN A 199 -4.93 -20.64 -4.71
N ALA A 200 -4.38 -21.84 -4.72
CA ALA A 200 -5.10 -23.04 -5.16
C ALA A 200 -6.33 -23.30 -4.29
N ALA A 201 -6.22 -23.18 -2.98
CA ALA A 201 -7.31 -23.34 -2.04
C ALA A 201 -8.41 -22.28 -2.24
N ARG A 202 -8.04 -21.02 -2.45
CA ARG A 202 -8.98 -19.92 -2.72
C ARG A 202 -9.73 -20.13 -4.03
N ILE A 203 -9.03 -20.44 -5.11
CA ILE A 203 -9.63 -20.69 -6.43
C ILE A 203 -10.60 -21.87 -6.39
N ALA A 204 -10.21 -22.96 -5.71
CA ALA A 204 -11.07 -24.13 -5.54
C ALA A 204 -12.36 -23.79 -4.78
N TRP A 205 -12.26 -23.00 -3.71
CA TRP A 205 -13.43 -22.53 -2.96
C TRP A 205 -14.33 -21.62 -3.79
N GLN A 206 -13.75 -20.65 -4.50
CA GLN A 206 -14.51 -19.75 -5.38
C GLN A 206 -15.29 -20.50 -6.47
N GLY A 207 -14.72 -21.59 -7.00
CA GLY A 207 -15.33 -22.40 -8.06
C GLY A 207 -16.40 -23.39 -7.58
N SER A 208 -16.32 -23.83 -6.31
CA SER A 208 -17.18 -24.91 -5.79
C SER A 208 -17.99 -24.55 -4.55
N ASN A 209 -17.69 -23.42 -3.89
CA ASN A 209 -18.11 -23.05 -2.53
C ASN A 209 -17.75 -24.11 -1.46
N ASN A 210 -16.87 -25.04 -1.76
CA ASN A 210 -16.35 -25.96 -0.76
C ASN A 210 -15.19 -25.31 -0.03
N LEU A 211 -15.30 -25.15 1.29
CA LEU A 211 -14.21 -24.60 2.12
C LEU A 211 -12.92 -25.40 1.94
N PRO A 212 -11.77 -24.75 1.98
CA PRO A 212 -10.48 -25.43 2.07
C PRO A 212 -10.47 -26.44 3.22
N ASN A 213 -9.72 -27.54 3.02
CA ASN A 213 -9.62 -28.57 4.04
C ASN A 213 -9.08 -27.98 5.37
N PRO A 214 -9.76 -28.15 6.49
CA PRO A 214 -9.30 -27.63 7.78
C PRO A 214 -7.87 -28.05 8.15
N ILE A 215 -7.47 -29.29 7.80
CA ILE A 215 -6.10 -29.78 8.05
C ILE A 215 -5.06 -28.87 7.39
N VAL A 216 -5.36 -28.27 6.25
CA VAL A 216 -4.47 -27.34 5.54
C VAL A 216 -4.54 -25.95 6.15
N THR A 217 -5.74 -25.45 6.42
CA THR A 217 -5.96 -24.09 6.93
C THR A 217 -5.57 -23.92 8.40
N ASP A 218 -5.64 -24.96 9.22
CA ASP A 218 -5.23 -24.93 10.63
C ASP A 218 -3.70 -24.69 10.78
N ALA A 219 -2.93 -24.97 9.72
CA ALA A 219 -1.49 -24.72 9.67
C ALA A 219 -1.15 -23.34 9.08
N TRP A 220 -2.14 -22.57 8.59
CA TRP A 220 -1.87 -21.28 7.97
C TRP A 220 -1.45 -20.24 9.00
N THR A 221 -0.40 -19.51 8.66
CA THR A 221 0.03 -18.32 9.40
C THR A 221 -0.92 -17.16 9.13
N THR A 222 -0.81 -16.10 9.93
CA THR A 222 -1.53 -14.84 9.67
C THR A 222 -1.27 -14.31 8.26
N GLN A 223 -0.04 -14.40 7.77
CA GLN A 223 0.33 -13.94 6.43
C GLN A 223 -0.34 -14.75 5.32
N GLU A 224 -0.51 -16.06 5.50
CA GLU A 224 -1.26 -16.91 4.57
C GLU A 224 -2.75 -16.51 4.57
N TRP A 225 -3.34 -16.21 5.72
CA TRP A 225 -4.71 -15.68 5.81
C TRP A 225 -4.85 -14.29 5.19
N VAL A 226 -3.89 -13.41 5.39
CA VAL A 226 -3.82 -12.09 4.74
C VAL A 226 -3.83 -12.26 3.22
N HIS A 227 -2.94 -13.11 2.68
CA HIS A 227 -2.87 -13.38 1.25
C HIS A 227 -4.16 -14.02 0.70
N PHE A 228 -4.80 -14.88 1.48
CA PHE A 228 -6.10 -15.45 1.13
C PHE A 228 -7.18 -14.37 0.97
N LEU A 229 -7.26 -13.45 1.92
CA LEU A 229 -8.25 -12.37 1.91
C LEU A 229 -7.97 -11.31 0.84
N GLU A 230 -6.71 -10.91 0.63
CA GLU A 230 -6.32 -9.95 -0.40
C GLU A 230 -6.60 -10.44 -1.82
N GLY A 231 -6.52 -11.74 -2.04
CA GLY A 231 -6.86 -12.32 -3.35
C GLY A 231 -8.35 -12.53 -3.57
N MET A 232 -9.24 -12.13 -2.64
CA MET A 232 -10.69 -12.23 -2.86
C MET A 232 -11.15 -11.20 -3.90
N PRO A 233 -12.25 -11.49 -4.62
CA PRO A 233 -12.94 -10.48 -5.41
C PRO A 233 -13.32 -9.27 -4.54
N GLU A 234 -13.51 -8.13 -5.17
CA GLU A 234 -13.91 -6.89 -4.49
C GLU A 234 -15.18 -7.07 -3.66
N THR A 235 -16.11 -7.90 -4.14
CA THR A 235 -17.33 -8.30 -3.44
C THR A 235 -17.56 -9.80 -3.53
N LEU A 236 -18.20 -10.36 -2.53
CA LEU A 236 -18.66 -11.75 -2.44
C LEU A 236 -20.17 -11.76 -2.12
N LYS A 237 -20.82 -12.90 -2.32
CA LYS A 237 -22.19 -13.07 -1.82
C LYS A 237 -22.19 -13.11 -0.29
N PRO A 238 -23.18 -12.52 0.40
CA PRO A 238 -23.25 -12.57 1.87
C PRO A 238 -23.20 -13.98 2.46
N GLU A 239 -23.75 -14.97 1.76
CA GLU A 239 -23.72 -16.38 2.16
C GLU A 239 -22.31 -16.97 2.13
N GLN A 240 -21.48 -16.54 1.18
CA GLN A 240 -20.07 -16.96 1.10
C GLN A 240 -19.26 -16.37 2.27
N LEU A 241 -19.53 -15.11 2.61
CA LEU A 241 -18.91 -14.48 3.79
C LEU A 241 -19.37 -15.14 5.08
N ALA A 242 -20.66 -15.47 5.21
CA ALA A 242 -21.18 -16.19 6.35
C ALA A 242 -20.51 -17.57 6.51
N GLN A 243 -20.25 -18.26 5.40
CA GLN A 243 -19.55 -19.54 5.39
C GLN A 243 -18.10 -19.40 5.89
N LEU A 244 -17.35 -18.43 5.36
CA LEU A 244 -15.97 -18.15 5.79
C LEU A 244 -15.92 -17.75 7.27
N ASP A 245 -16.81 -16.86 7.68
CA ASP A 245 -16.86 -16.36 9.05
C ASP A 245 -17.23 -17.46 10.05
N ALA A 246 -18.19 -18.31 9.71
CA ALA A 246 -18.56 -19.47 10.54
C ALA A 246 -17.36 -20.43 10.74
N ALA A 247 -16.57 -20.65 9.70
CA ALA A 247 -15.44 -21.55 9.73
C ALA A 247 -14.20 -20.95 10.43
N TYR A 248 -13.85 -19.71 10.11
CA TYR A 248 -12.55 -19.13 10.47
C TYR A 248 -12.63 -18.00 11.48
N LYS A 249 -13.84 -17.57 11.88
CA LYS A 249 -14.06 -16.58 12.92
C LYS A 249 -13.36 -15.24 12.64
N PHE A 250 -13.44 -14.75 11.40
CA PHE A 250 -12.84 -13.49 11.02
C PHE A 250 -13.51 -12.29 11.70
N THR A 251 -14.84 -12.32 11.86
CA THR A 251 -15.56 -11.30 12.61
C THR A 251 -15.21 -11.39 14.10
N GLY A 252 -14.75 -10.29 14.67
CA GLY A 252 -14.30 -10.22 16.05
C GLY A 252 -12.85 -10.68 16.28
N THR A 253 -12.09 -10.98 15.20
CA THR A 253 -10.67 -11.34 15.33
C THR A 253 -9.88 -10.26 16.10
N PRO A 254 -8.99 -10.66 17.02
CA PRO A 254 -8.08 -9.72 17.69
C PRO A 254 -6.95 -9.25 16.76
N ASN A 255 -6.68 -10.00 15.68
CA ASN A 255 -5.60 -9.70 14.74
C ASN A 255 -5.99 -8.56 13.79
N GLY A 256 -5.34 -7.41 13.95
CA GLY A 256 -5.62 -6.21 13.16
C GLY A 256 -5.31 -6.37 11.66
N GLU A 257 -4.31 -7.17 11.30
CA GLU A 257 -3.96 -7.41 9.89
C GLU A 257 -5.05 -8.23 9.16
N ILE A 258 -5.69 -9.15 9.84
CA ILE A 258 -6.86 -9.87 9.31
C ILE A 258 -8.08 -8.93 9.29
N ALA A 259 -8.33 -8.22 10.38
CA ALA A 259 -9.49 -7.34 10.54
C ALA A 259 -9.54 -6.24 9.46
N MET A 260 -8.40 -5.60 9.17
CA MET A 260 -8.33 -4.52 8.18
C MET A 260 -8.61 -4.98 6.74
N ARG A 261 -8.58 -6.29 6.48
CA ARG A 261 -8.91 -6.89 5.19
C ARG A 261 -10.32 -7.48 5.16
N TRP A 262 -10.71 -8.12 6.25
CA TRP A 262 -12.04 -8.73 6.39
C TRP A 262 -13.18 -7.71 6.43
N TYR A 263 -13.07 -6.68 7.26
CA TYR A 263 -14.17 -5.71 7.41
C TYR A 263 -14.48 -4.90 6.15
N PRO A 264 -13.51 -4.40 5.38
CA PRO A 264 -13.80 -3.77 4.09
C PRO A 264 -14.48 -4.70 3.09
N LEU A 265 -14.05 -5.96 3.03
CA LEU A 265 -14.68 -6.97 2.18
C LEU A 265 -16.13 -7.24 2.62
N ALA A 266 -16.35 -7.41 3.93
CA ALA A 266 -17.67 -7.60 4.51
C ALA A 266 -18.61 -6.43 4.23
N GLU A 267 -18.13 -5.19 4.37
CA GLU A 267 -18.91 -3.98 4.13
C GLU A 267 -19.30 -3.85 2.65
N ARG A 268 -18.33 -3.95 1.73
CA ARG A 268 -18.60 -3.88 0.29
C ARG A 268 -19.54 -4.98 -0.20
N SER A 269 -19.53 -6.12 0.46
CA SER A 269 -20.37 -7.29 0.14
C SER A 269 -21.74 -7.27 0.83
N GLY A 270 -22.07 -6.26 1.63
CA GLY A 270 -23.34 -6.17 2.35
C GLY A 270 -23.49 -7.22 3.48
N TYR A 271 -22.40 -7.76 4.04
CA TYR A 271 -22.43 -8.72 5.14
C TYR A 271 -22.66 -8.02 6.49
N ALA A 272 -23.92 -7.70 6.77
CA ALA A 272 -24.34 -6.91 7.93
C ALA A 272 -23.94 -7.53 9.28
N ALA A 273 -23.78 -8.86 9.37
CA ALA A 273 -23.40 -9.56 10.59
C ALA A 273 -22.03 -9.11 11.15
N ALA A 274 -21.14 -8.63 10.31
CA ALA A 274 -19.81 -8.16 10.73
C ALA A 274 -19.84 -6.72 11.30
N ARG A 275 -20.89 -5.93 11.03
CA ARG A 275 -20.89 -4.48 11.28
C ARG A 275 -20.74 -4.11 12.77
N ALA A 276 -21.35 -4.85 13.67
CA ALA A 276 -21.23 -4.57 15.11
C ALA A 276 -19.78 -4.74 15.63
N GLU A 277 -19.11 -5.81 15.23
CA GLU A 277 -17.71 -6.04 15.61
C GLU A 277 -16.74 -5.11 14.87
N MET A 278 -17.05 -4.75 13.62
CA MET A 278 -16.34 -3.71 12.87
C MET A 278 -16.35 -2.36 13.63
N GLY A 279 -17.51 -1.94 14.15
CA GLY A 279 -17.62 -0.74 14.99
C GLY A 279 -16.74 -0.82 16.23
N LYS A 280 -16.79 -1.93 16.98
CA LYS A 280 -15.93 -2.16 18.15
C LYS A 280 -14.43 -2.16 17.77
N PHE A 281 -14.09 -2.70 16.59
CA PHE A 281 -12.71 -2.70 16.11
C PHE A 281 -12.18 -1.29 15.95
N VAL A 282 -12.85 -0.42 15.20
CA VAL A 282 -12.40 0.97 14.97
C VAL A 282 -12.45 1.79 16.27
N GLU A 283 -13.35 1.50 17.21
CA GLU A 283 -13.39 2.17 18.52
C GLU A 283 -12.19 1.80 19.40
N ARG A 284 -11.74 0.55 19.33
CA ARG A 284 -10.63 0.02 20.15
C ARG A 284 -9.26 0.30 19.53
N VAL A 285 -9.16 0.29 18.22
CA VAL A 285 -7.91 0.38 17.48
C VAL A 285 -7.74 1.75 16.88
N GLY A 286 -6.74 2.51 17.38
CA GLY A 286 -6.43 3.86 16.89
C GLY A 286 -5.32 3.88 15.85
N ARG A 287 -4.75 2.74 15.43
CA ARG A 287 -3.66 2.69 14.46
C ARG A 287 -4.17 2.98 13.05
N ARG A 288 -3.72 4.11 12.47
CA ARG A 288 -4.15 4.62 11.16
C ARG A 288 -4.14 3.54 10.06
N LYS A 289 -3.03 2.78 9.91
CA LYS A 289 -2.90 1.70 8.90
C LYS A 289 -4.08 0.73 8.97
N LEU A 290 -4.49 0.33 10.16
CA LEU A 290 -5.48 -0.74 10.36
C LEU A 290 -6.92 -0.28 10.17
N ILE A 291 -7.23 0.99 10.46
CA ILE A 291 -8.62 1.47 10.46
C ILE A 291 -9.00 2.22 9.19
N MET A 292 -8.06 2.84 8.48
CA MET A 292 -8.37 3.63 7.29
C MET A 292 -9.04 2.81 6.17
N PRO A 293 -8.63 1.55 5.86
CA PRO A 293 -9.35 0.72 4.90
C PRO A 293 -10.81 0.49 5.28
N VAL A 294 -11.09 0.36 6.58
CA VAL A 294 -12.46 0.16 7.10
C VAL A 294 -13.30 1.42 6.90
N TYR A 295 -12.79 2.59 7.29
CA TYR A 295 -13.48 3.86 7.08
C TYR A 295 -13.72 4.16 5.58
N LYS A 296 -12.72 3.93 4.72
CA LYS A 296 -12.87 4.08 3.27
C LYS A 296 -13.99 3.19 2.70
N ALA A 297 -14.11 1.96 3.18
CA ALA A 297 -15.19 1.07 2.75
C ALA A 297 -16.57 1.53 3.27
N LEU A 298 -16.65 1.94 4.54
CA LEU A 298 -17.90 2.42 5.14
C LEU A 298 -18.47 3.65 4.41
N VAL A 299 -17.63 4.64 4.14
CA VAL A 299 -18.11 5.90 3.52
C VAL A 299 -18.52 5.76 2.06
N ALA A 300 -18.35 4.59 1.44
CA ALA A 300 -18.75 4.34 0.06
C ALA A 300 -20.28 4.29 -0.15
N THR A 301 -21.06 4.14 0.93
CA THR A 301 -22.54 4.12 0.89
C THR A 301 -23.12 5.08 1.91
N PRO A 302 -24.35 5.63 1.68
CA PRO A 302 -24.98 6.55 2.63
C PRO A 302 -25.20 5.92 4.02
N ASP A 303 -25.62 4.66 4.08
CA ASP A 303 -25.82 3.93 5.33
C ASP A 303 -24.50 3.63 6.05
N GLY A 304 -23.48 3.25 5.30
CA GLY A 304 -22.12 3.07 5.82
C GLY A 304 -21.50 4.38 6.31
N LEU A 305 -21.72 5.50 5.61
CA LEU A 305 -21.28 6.83 6.04
C LEU A 305 -21.92 7.22 7.39
N ALA A 306 -23.22 7.03 7.55
CA ALA A 306 -23.91 7.30 8.82
C ALA A 306 -23.34 6.43 9.97
N PHE A 307 -23.06 5.16 9.69
CA PHE A 307 -22.40 4.28 10.65
C PHE A 307 -20.98 4.73 10.99
N ALA A 308 -20.17 5.12 9.97
CA ALA A 308 -18.82 5.63 10.15
C ALA A 308 -18.79 6.87 11.06
N GLU A 309 -19.70 7.81 10.88
CA GLU A 309 -19.81 9.00 11.73
C GLU A 309 -20.10 8.67 13.18
N GLN A 310 -21.03 7.73 13.42
CA GLN A 310 -21.36 7.29 14.77
C GLN A 310 -20.18 6.57 15.44
N ALA A 311 -19.55 5.64 14.74
CA ALA A 311 -18.37 4.90 15.25
C ALA A 311 -17.21 5.87 15.51
N PHE A 312 -16.93 6.79 14.58
CA PHE A 312 -15.88 7.79 14.76
C PHE A 312 -16.16 8.74 15.93
N GLY A 313 -17.41 9.17 16.13
CA GLY A 313 -17.78 9.99 17.28
C GLY A 313 -17.43 9.35 18.61
N ARG A 314 -17.56 8.02 18.72
CA ARG A 314 -17.15 7.26 19.91
C ARG A 314 -15.64 7.02 20.00
N ALA A 315 -15.00 6.79 18.86
CA ALA A 315 -13.57 6.48 18.76
C ALA A 315 -12.64 7.69 18.92
N LYS A 316 -13.06 8.85 18.41
CA LYS A 316 -12.27 10.08 18.31
C LYS A 316 -11.51 10.48 19.57
N PRO A 317 -12.07 10.40 20.79
CA PRO A 317 -11.33 10.76 22.01
C PRO A 317 -10.07 9.91 22.26
N GLY A 318 -10.01 8.70 21.69
CA GLY A 318 -8.87 7.77 21.83
C GLY A 318 -7.88 7.82 20.67
N TYR A 319 -8.18 8.59 19.60
CA TYR A 319 -7.34 8.63 18.42
C TYR A 319 -6.21 9.66 18.53
N HIS A 320 -5.05 9.32 17.96
CA HIS A 320 -3.99 10.28 17.73
C HIS A 320 -4.47 11.40 16.75
N PRO A 321 -4.03 12.67 16.92
CA PRO A 321 -4.45 13.78 16.04
C PRO A 321 -4.30 13.51 14.54
N ILE A 322 -3.21 12.90 14.10
CA ILE A 322 -3.00 12.51 12.68
C ILE A 322 -4.08 11.53 12.22
N THR A 323 -4.40 10.53 13.02
CA THR A 323 -5.47 9.55 12.72
C THR A 323 -6.83 10.23 12.66
N THR A 324 -7.10 11.12 13.63
CA THR A 324 -8.31 11.93 13.67
C THR A 324 -8.49 12.73 12.39
N GLY A 325 -7.49 13.51 11.99
CA GLY A 325 -7.54 14.32 10.77
C GLY A 325 -7.73 13.47 9.51
N SER A 326 -7.10 12.29 9.44
CA SER A 326 -7.26 11.37 8.30
C SER A 326 -8.70 10.84 8.18
N VAL A 327 -9.32 10.45 9.30
CA VAL A 327 -10.71 9.96 9.29
C VAL A 327 -11.71 11.10 9.00
N GLU A 328 -11.49 12.28 9.59
CA GLU A 328 -12.29 13.48 9.30
C GLU A 328 -12.26 13.83 7.81
N GLY A 329 -11.08 13.78 7.18
CA GLY A 329 -10.95 14.03 5.74
C GLY A 329 -11.78 13.05 4.91
N VAL A 330 -11.68 11.76 5.16
CA VAL A 330 -12.44 10.73 4.41
C VAL A 330 -13.95 10.89 4.58
N ILE A 331 -14.42 11.23 5.79
CA ILE A 331 -15.84 11.47 6.05
C ILE A 331 -16.32 12.76 5.36
N ALA A 332 -15.53 13.83 5.40
CA ALA A 332 -15.84 15.10 4.76
C ALA A 332 -15.95 14.94 3.23
N ASP A 333 -14.95 14.33 2.60
CA ASP A 333 -14.94 14.06 1.17
C ASP A 333 -16.17 13.25 0.70
N ALA A 334 -16.60 12.27 1.51
CA ALA A 334 -17.79 11.48 1.20
C ALA A 334 -19.07 12.30 1.31
N LYS A 335 -19.19 13.19 2.30
CA LYS A 335 -20.32 14.11 2.44
C LYS A 335 -20.41 15.08 1.27
N ASP A 336 -19.30 15.67 0.87
CA ASP A 336 -19.25 16.61 -0.24
C ASP A 336 -19.65 15.94 -1.56
N LYS A 337 -19.21 14.72 -1.80
CA LYS A 337 -19.64 13.90 -2.94
C LYS A 337 -21.15 13.62 -2.90
N ALA A 338 -21.68 13.23 -1.74
CA ALA A 338 -23.11 12.97 -1.58
C ALA A 338 -23.95 14.25 -1.79
N ALA A 339 -23.50 15.40 -1.29
CA ALA A 339 -24.14 16.67 -1.49
C ALA A 339 -24.16 17.12 -2.97
N SER A 340 -23.04 16.91 -3.68
CA SER A 340 -22.92 17.25 -5.11
C SER A 340 -23.82 16.39 -6.02
N THR A 341 -24.09 15.15 -5.63
CA THR A 341 -25.00 14.25 -6.35
C THR A 341 -26.48 14.48 -6.02
N ALA A 342 -26.78 15.15 -4.90
CA ALA A 342 -28.12 15.43 -4.44
C ALA A 342 -28.70 16.77 -4.97
N VAL A 343 -27.91 17.56 -5.75
CA VAL A 343 -28.45 18.83 -6.34
C VAL A 343 -29.52 18.47 -7.36
N PRO A 344 -30.80 18.84 -7.14
CA PRO A 344 -31.88 18.56 -8.11
C PRO A 344 -31.59 19.33 -9.40
N PHE A 345 -31.76 18.66 -10.54
CA PHE A 345 -31.91 19.32 -11.82
C PHE A 345 -33.03 20.35 -11.69
N GLN A 346 -32.71 21.64 -11.57
CA GLN A 346 -33.68 22.70 -11.75
C GLN A 346 -34.00 22.75 -13.24
N PRO A 347 -35.24 22.44 -13.65
CA PRO A 347 -35.64 22.72 -15.02
C PRO A 347 -35.53 24.23 -15.20
N THR A 348 -34.70 24.66 -16.13
CA THR A 348 -34.71 26.03 -16.60
C THR A 348 -36.12 26.33 -17.13
N ASP A 349 -36.87 27.19 -16.44
CA ASP A 349 -38.07 27.76 -16.91
C ASP A 349 -37.76 28.58 -18.19
N SER A 350 -37.69 27.89 -19.29
CA SER A 350 -37.85 28.54 -20.60
C SER A 350 -39.33 28.71 -20.85
N ALA A 351 -39.82 29.90 -20.55
CA ALA A 351 -41.16 30.33 -20.98
C ALA A 351 -41.37 30.01 -22.48
N PRO A 352 -42.54 29.52 -22.89
CA PRO A 352 -42.78 29.22 -24.28
C PRO A 352 -42.72 30.49 -25.12
N GLY A 353 -41.67 30.64 -25.93
CA GLY A 353 -41.55 31.69 -26.91
C GLY A 353 -42.71 31.61 -27.92
N LYS A 354 -43.33 32.76 -28.21
CA LYS A 354 -44.35 32.90 -29.24
C LYS A 354 -43.87 32.29 -30.57
N PRO A 355 -44.75 31.65 -31.35
CA PRO A 355 -44.35 31.08 -32.65
C PRO A 355 -43.96 32.21 -33.60
N GLN A 356 -42.72 32.20 -34.06
CA GLN A 356 -42.29 32.99 -35.21
C GLN A 356 -42.81 32.33 -36.48
N SER A 357 -43.44 33.15 -37.32
CA SER A 357 -43.92 32.79 -38.65
C SER A 357 -42.77 32.29 -39.52
N MET A 358 -42.94 31.11 -40.10
CA MET A 358 -42.03 30.55 -41.11
C MET A 358 -42.10 31.38 -42.37
N GLU A 359 -41.03 32.08 -42.74
CA GLU A 359 -40.80 32.56 -44.10
C GLU A 359 -40.33 31.39 -44.97
N VAL A 360 -40.94 31.22 -46.10
CA VAL A 360 -40.63 30.21 -47.11
C VAL A 360 -39.34 30.64 -47.85
N PRO A 361 -38.31 29.78 -47.95
CA PRO A 361 -37.12 30.13 -48.75
C PRO A 361 -37.40 30.06 -50.24
N GLN A 362 -36.98 31.12 -50.93
CA GLN A 362 -36.97 31.24 -52.37
C GLN A 362 -35.95 30.26 -53.03
N GLU A 363 -36.20 29.98 -54.28
CA GLU A 363 -35.59 29.03 -55.21
C GLU A 363 -34.08 29.01 -55.25
N LEU A 364 -33.53 27.78 -55.35
CA LEU A 364 -32.14 27.45 -55.60
C LEU A 364 -31.78 27.73 -57.13
N HIS A 365 -30.79 28.58 -57.34
CA HIS A 365 -30.11 28.66 -58.63
C HIS A 365 -29.09 27.51 -58.80
N PRO A 366 -28.88 26.98 -60.03
CA PRO A 366 -27.96 25.89 -60.28
C PRO A 366 -26.50 26.32 -60.16
N VAL A 367 -25.70 25.47 -59.53
CA VAL A 367 -24.23 25.66 -59.36
C VAL A 367 -23.50 25.08 -60.57
N ASP A 368 -22.59 25.86 -61.18
CA ASP A 368 -21.70 25.45 -62.25
C ASP A 368 -20.67 24.42 -61.74
N PRO A 369 -20.25 23.47 -62.60
CA PRO A 369 -19.26 22.46 -62.21
C PRO A 369 -17.81 23.01 -62.19
N ALA A 370 -17.07 22.61 -61.17
CA ALA A 370 -15.66 22.94 -60.96
C ALA A 370 -14.75 22.33 -62.02
N PRO A 371 -13.61 23.00 -62.39
CA PRO A 371 -12.69 22.53 -63.39
C PRO A 371 -11.85 21.34 -62.91
N GLN A 372 -11.66 20.35 -63.81
CA GLN A 372 -10.79 19.20 -63.64
C GLN A 372 -9.33 19.61 -63.84
N THR A 373 -8.45 19.23 -62.94
CA THR A 373 -6.98 19.29 -63.11
C THR A 373 -6.47 18.05 -63.85
N PRO A 374 -5.50 18.19 -64.79
CA PRO A 374 -4.94 17.06 -65.52
C PRO A 374 -3.89 16.29 -64.68
N PRO A 375 -3.59 15.00 -65.03
CA PRO A 375 -2.62 14.18 -64.31
C PRO A 375 -1.19 14.56 -64.73
N GLU A 376 -0.32 14.69 -63.73
CA GLU A 376 1.13 14.74 -63.98
C GLU A 376 1.71 13.32 -64.18
N SER A 377 2.63 13.27 -65.15
CA SER A 377 3.42 12.14 -65.63
C SER A 377 4.51 11.68 -64.68
#